data_28dfe8468ea3eac68b68fb1b2ff0d7ad
#
_entry.id   28dfe8468ea3eac68b68fb1b2ff0d7ad
#
_cell.length_a   1.000
_cell.length_b   1.000
_cell.length_c   1.000
_cell.angle_alpha   90.00
_cell.angle_beta   90.00
_cell.angle_gamma   90.00
#
_symmetry.space_group_name_H-M   'P 1'
#
loop_
_entity.id
_entity.type
_entity.pdbx_description
1 polymer ?
#
loop_
_entity_poly.entity_id
_entity_poly.type
_entity_poly.pdbx_seq_one_letter_code
_entity_poly.pdbx_strand_id
1 'polypeptide(L)'
;MRISETCIKRPVFASVLSLIIVLIGLISYSRLTVREYPKIDEPIVSVDTTYKGASPEVIESQVTKPLEDQLAGIEGVDVMTSRSRSERSLINIKFNLSRDPDAAAAEVRDKVSRARRFLPDEIDEPIIGKVEADSQPIIYIAVESGTYSAIQTSDYINRYIKTRLSVLPGAAEVRVFGERLPSMRIYVDRDKLAAYGLTVQDVEAALRSQNVEIPAGRIESRAREFSVVSSTDLQTPAQFEDVIVANVKGYPVRLRDVSKVEIAAANDRILSRFNGKPAINIGLTRQSTANPLELSKAAREEVERLNENLPAGMRLNIAYDSSVFIERSIDSVFNTIGEAIVLVVLVIFFFLRNLRASIIPIVTIPVSLVGACALMYLFGFSINTLTLLAMVLAIGLVVDDAIVVLENIFRHIEDGMPRKEAALRGSREIGFAVVAMTMTLVTVYAPLAFATGRTGRLFIEFALALAGAVLVSGFVALTLTPMMCAYLLKPDALPEGDDAHERAAAQGKKLKLQLGYSHDVNIEVPEGIEVKTPDATTVEISGSDKQKVGQLAAEIRRWRKPEPYKGKGIKYDGEFIFRK
;
A
#
# COMPACT_ATOMS: atom_id res chain seq x y z
N MET A 1 -3.65 -28.80 -23.36
CA MET A 1 -2.50 -27.86 -23.25
C MET A 1 -1.23 -28.63 -22.86
N ARG A 2 -0.07 -28.35 -23.51
CA ARG A 2 1.17 -29.07 -23.19
C ARG A 2 1.69 -28.82 -21.76
N ILE A 3 1.42 -27.63 -21.20
CA ILE A 3 1.89 -27.27 -19.86
C ILE A 3 1.19 -28.09 -18.78
N SER A 4 -0.13 -28.15 -18.76
CA SER A 4 -0.90 -28.96 -17.78
C SER A 4 -0.54 -30.43 -17.85
N GLU A 5 -0.37 -30.98 -19.07
CA GLU A 5 0.05 -32.37 -19.31
C GLU A 5 1.44 -32.64 -18.72
N THR A 6 2.39 -31.71 -18.92
CA THR A 6 3.74 -31.83 -18.35
C THR A 6 3.72 -31.80 -16.83
N CYS A 7 2.92 -30.92 -16.23
CA CYS A 7 2.77 -30.78 -14.79
C CYS A 7 2.13 -32.03 -14.15
N ILE A 8 1.13 -32.62 -14.79
CA ILE A 8 0.49 -33.87 -14.32
C ILE A 8 1.46 -35.05 -14.40
N LYS A 9 2.23 -35.17 -15.51
CA LYS A 9 3.20 -36.25 -15.70
C LYS A 9 4.45 -36.09 -14.82
N ARG A 10 4.81 -34.85 -14.45
CA ARG A 10 5.98 -34.53 -13.63
C ARG A 10 5.58 -33.67 -12.44
N PRO A 11 5.02 -34.24 -11.36
CA PRO A 11 4.48 -33.47 -10.23
C PRO A 11 5.54 -32.64 -9.53
N VAL A 12 6.78 -33.11 -9.47
CA VAL A 12 7.90 -32.35 -8.89
C VAL A 12 8.13 -31.05 -9.66
N PHE A 13 7.99 -31.07 -11.00
CA PHE A 13 8.14 -29.86 -11.81
C PHE A 13 7.07 -28.78 -11.45
N ALA A 14 5.81 -29.21 -11.32
CA ALA A 14 4.72 -28.30 -10.94
C ALA A 14 4.92 -27.74 -9.53
N SER A 15 5.33 -28.57 -8.56
CA SER A 15 5.60 -28.14 -7.18
C SER A 15 6.78 -27.17 -7.10
N VAL A 16 7.88 -27.47 -7.80
CA VAL A 16 9.05 -26.57 -7.86
C VAL A 16 8.69 -25.24 -8.49
N LEU A 17 7.92 -25.24 -9.58
CA LEU A 17 7.49 -24.02 -10.25
C LEU A 17 6.65 -23.14 -9.31
N SER A 18 5.70 -23.73 -8.59
CA SER A 18 4.89 -23.02 -7.59
C SER A 18 5.74 -22.51 -6.43
N LEU A 19 6.72 -23.29 -5.97
CA LEU A 19 7.64 -22.88 -4.92
C LEU A 19 8.51 -21.69 -5.36
N ILE A 20 8.95 -21.66 -6.62
CA ILE A 20 9.70 -20.53 -7.20
C ILE A 20 8.82 -19.27 -7.21
N ILE A 21 7.55 -19.39 -7.62
CA ILE A 21 6.61 -18.25 -7.58
C ILE A 21 6.46 -17.72 -6.17
N VAL A 22 6.27 -18.60 -5.18
CA VAL A 22 6.17 -18.20 -3.76
C VAL A 22 7.48 -17.56 -3.28
N LEU A 23 8.63 -18.13 -3.60
CA LEU A 23 9.92 -17.59 -3.17
C LEU A 23 10.15 -16.17 -3.75
N ILE A 24 9.97 -16.01 -5.06
CA ILE A 24 10.10 -14.69 -5.70
C ILE A 24 9.08 -13.71 -5.13
N GLY A 25 7.84 -14.15 -4.93
CA GLY A 25 6.80 -13.33 -4.36
C GLY A 25 7.11 -12.85 -2.93
N LEU A 26 7.62 -13.71 -2.06
CA LEU A 26 8.02 -13.38 -0.70
C LEU A 26 9.22 -12.40 -0.66
N ILE A 27 10.23 -12.64 -1.53
CA ILE A 27 11.36 -11.71 -1.67
C ILE A 27 10.87 -10.35 -2.17
N SER A 28 9.94 -10.34 -3.12
CA SER A 28 9.36 -9.11 -3.64
C SER A 28 8.54 -8.38 -2.58
N TYR A 29 7.72 -9.11 -1.82
CA TYR A 29 6.94 -8.56 -0.71
C TYR A 29 7.82 -7.83 0.31
N SER A 30 8.96 -8.42 0.70
CA SER A 30 9.88 -7.79 1.66
C SER A 30 10.60 -6.55 1.11
N ARG A 31 10.58 -6.33 -0.22
CA ARG A 31 11.20 -5.18 -0.89
C ARG A 31 10.20 -4.12 -1.32
N LEU A 32 8.90 -4.42 -1.28
CA LEU A 32 7.86 -3.45 -1.60
C LEU A 32 7.83 -2.34 -0.54
N THR A 33 7.77 -1.10 -0.99
CA THR A 33 7.58 0.05 -0.09
C THR A 33 6.15 0.06 0.45
N VAL A 34 6.00 0.36 1.74
CA VAL A 34 4.69 0.50 2.37
C VAL A 34 4.29 1.98 2.35
N ARG A 35 3.05 2.26 1.97
CA ARG A 35 2.48 3.62 1.92
C ARG A 35 1.02 3.60 2.33
N GLU A 36 0.45 4.73 2.65
CA GLU A 36 -0.99 4.86 2.88
C GLU A 36 -1.76 4.79 1.55
N TYR A 37 -1.30 5.56 0.56
CA TYR A 37 -1.86 5.62 -0.80
C TYR A 37 -0.77 5.42 -1.85
N PRO A 38 -1.14 5.09 -3.11
CA PRO A 38 -0.23 5.05 -4.24
C PRO A 38 0.55 6.36 -4.40
N LYS A 39 1.73 6.29 -5.00
CA LYS A 39 2.55 7.47 -5.27
C LYS A 39 1.88 8.37 -6.32
N ILE A 40 1.30 9.49 -5.85
CA ILE A 40 0.76 10.54 -6.70
C ILE A 40 1.63 11.78 -6.50
N ASP A 41 2.77 11.81 -7.16
CA ASP A 41 3.58 13.02 -7.16
C ASP A 41 2.94 14.00 -8.16
N GLU A 42 2.25 14.99 -7.64
CA GLU A 42 1.92 16.17 -8.43
C GLU A 42 3.19 17.00 -8.54
N PRO A 43 3.65 17.36 -9.75
CA PRO A 43 4.81 18.22 -9.90
C PRO A 43 4.45 19.64 -9.43
N ILE A 44 4.74 19.95 -8.17
CA ILE A 44 4.54 21.27 -7.59
C ILE A 44 5.90 21.82 -7.19
N VAL A 45 6.18 23.03 -7.65
CA VAL A 45 7.37 23.78 -7.25
C VAL A 45 6.95 25.01 -6.49
N SER A 46 7.51 25.22 -5.29
CA SER A 46 7.29 26.41 -4.48
C SER A 46 8.45 27.38 -4.61
N VAL A 47 8.13 28.67 -4.67
CA VAL A 47 9.08 29.77 -4.58
C VAL A 47 8.73 30.58 -3.35
N ASP A 48 9.61 30.61 -2.36
CA ASP A 48 9.43 31.28 -1.07
C ASP A 48 10.43 32.42 -0.95
N THR A 49 9.92 33.64 -0.81
CA THR A 49 10.75 34.85 -0.77
C THR A 49 10.40 35.69 0.45
N THR A 50 11.40 36.09 1.21
CA THR A 50 11.25 36.94 2.39
C THR A 50 11.74 38.35 2.10
N TYR A 51 10.94 39.35 2.46
CA TYR A 51 11.30 40.76 2.44
C TYR A 51 10.95 41.38 3.77
N LYS A 52 11.92 41.48 4.67
CA LYS A 52 11.74 41.90 6.05
C LYS A 52 11.20 43.32 6.13
N GLY A 53 10.21 43.53 6.98
CA GLY A 53 9.58 44.85 7.22
C GLY A 53 8.53 45.23 6.16
N ALA A 54 8.37 44.48 5.07
CA ALA A 54 7.42 44.82 4.01
C ALA A 54 5.96 44.48 4.38
N SER A 55 5.03 45.37 4.04
CA SER A 55 3.59 45.08 4.15
C SER A 55 3.13 44.10 3.06
N PRO A 56 1.96 43.44 3.19
CA PRO A 56 1.44 42.52 2.18
C PRO A 56 1.32 43.15 0.79
N GLU A 57 0.93 44.45 0.72
CA GLU A 57 0.77 45.20 -0.52
C GLU A 57 2.13 45.44 -1.22
N VAL A 58 3.16 45.73 -0.41
CA VAL A 58 4.55 45.89 -0.92
C VAL A 58 5.07 44.55 -1.41
N ILE A 59 4.84 43.46 -0.67
CA ILE A 59 5.20 42.10 -1.10
C ILE A 59 4.51 41.76 -2.41
N GLU A 60 3.21 42.03 -2.54
CA GLU A 60 2.45 41.75 -3.76
C GLU A 60 3.03 42.52 -4.96
N SER A 61 3.20 43.82 -4.81
CA SER A 61 3.59 44.67 -5.93
C SER A 61 5.06 44.55 -6.32
N GLN A 62 5.99 44.41 -5.36
CA GLN A 62 7.43 44.45 -5.60
C GLN A 62 8.10 43.06 -5.66
N VAL A 63 7.47 42.03 -5.14
CA VAL A 63 8.03 40.68 -5.08
C VAL A 63 7.18 39.67 -5.83
N THR A 64 5.91 39.53 -5.44
CA THR A 64 5.06 38.48 -5.98
C THR A 64 4.78 38.66 -7.46
N LYS A 65 4.28 39.84 -7.85
CA LYS A 65 3.93 40.13 -9.25
C LYS A 65 5.11 40.08 -10.23
N PRO A 66 6.29 40.65 -9.95
CA PRO A 66 7.45 40.46 -10.80
C PRO A 66 7.91 39.01 -10.95
N LEU A 67 7.77 38.18 -9.90
CA LEU A 67 8.03 36.76 -9.99
C LEU A 67 6.99 36.04 -10.84
N GLU A 68 5.70 36.29 -10.62
CA GLU A 68 4.60 35.71 -11.42
C GLU A 68 4.76 35.99 -12.91
N ASP A 69 5.06 37.23 -13.28
CA ASP A 69 5.26 37.65 -14.68
C ASP A 69 6.37 36.85 -15.36
N GLN A 70 7.45 36.52 -14.66
CA GLN A 70 8.54 35.70 -15.21
C GLN A 70 8.20 34.20 -15.21
N LEU A 71 7.40 33.74 -14.26
CA LEU A 71 7.01 32.33 -14.08
C LEU A 71 5.84 31.92 -14.99
N ALA A 72 4.98 32.87 -15.39
CA ALA A 72 3.80 32.60 -16.23
C ALA A 72 4.15 32.01 -17.61
N GLY A 73 5.38 32.24 -18.12
CA GLY A 73 5.84 31.71 -19.41
C GLY A 73 6.45 30.29 -19.34
N ILE A 74 6.31 29.56 -18.26
CA ILE A 74 6.84 28.20 -18.14
C ILE A 74 5.86 27.22 -18.79
N GLU A 75 6.38 26.31 -19.61
CA GLU A 75 5.57 25.31 -20.30
C GLU A 75 5.03 24.25 -19.32
N GLY A 76 3.77 23.86 -19.52
CA GLY A 76 3.13 22.80 -18.75
C GLY A 76 2.63 23.22 -17.37
N VAL A 77 2.55 24.50 -17.07
CA VAL A 77 1.88 25.02 -15.86
C VAL A 77 0.38 24.76 -15.97
N ASP A 78 -0.18 24.09 -14.96
CA ASP A 78 -1.61 23.84 -14.80
C ASP A 78 -2.24 24.98 -13.99
N VAL A 79 -1.71 25.23 -12.79
CA VAL A 79 -2.20 26.29 -11.89
C VAL A 79 -1.02 26.93 -11.17
N MET A 80 -1.02 28.26 -11.11
CA MET A 80 -0.12 29.05 -10.26
C MET A 80 -0.94 29.76 -9.18
N THR A 81 -0.56 29.59 -7.91
CA THR A 81 -1.19 30.23 -6.77
C THR A 81 -0.15 30.98 -5.95
N SER A 82 -0.44 32.22 -5.60
CA SER A 82 0.46 33.06 -4.83
C SER A 82 -0.21 33.58 -3.56
N ARG A 83 0.59 33.73 -2.51
CA ARG A 83 0.16 34.30 -1.23
C ARG A 83 1.15 35.35 -0.78
N SER A 84 0.69 36.60 -0.78
CA SER A 84 1.43 37.73 -0.24
C SER A 84 0.98 37.99 1.20
N ARG A 85 1.92 37.90 2.14
CA ARG A 85 1.72 38.19 3.55
C ARG A 85 2.75 39.22 4.01
N SER A 86 2.62 39.75 5.22
CA SER A 86 3.67 40.56 5.81
C SER A 86 5.00 39.83 5.71
N GLU A 87 5.99 40.46 5.12
CA GLU A 87 7.37 39.99 4.98
C GLU A 87 7.60 38.74 4.11
N ARG A 88 6.55 38.14 3.52
CA ARG A 88 6.72 36.86 2.81
C ARG A 88 5.84 36.73 1.57
N SER A 89 6.44 36.32 0.46
CA SER A 89 5.78 35.86 -0.76
C SER A 89 5.96 34.35 -0.91
N LEU A 90 4.86 33.61 -1.11
CA LEU A 90 4.89 32.17 -1.40
C LEU A 90 4.12 31.91 -2.69
N ILE A 91 4.81 31.46 -3.72
CA ILE A 91 4.24 31.11 -5.01
C ILE A 91 4.35 29.60 -5.18
N ASN A 92 3.22 28.92 -5.42
CA ASN A 92 3.16 27.50 -5.72
C ASN A 92 2.74 27.31 -7.18
N ILE A 93 3.58 26.63 -7.94
CA ILE A 93 3.37 26.35 -9.36
C ILE A 93 3.09 24.87 -9.49
N LYS A 94 1.88 24.52 -9.86
CA LYS A 94 1.46 23.17 -10.16
C LYS A 94 1.58 22.94 -11.65
N PHE A 95 2.27 21.87 -12.02
CA PHE A 95 2.47 21.46 -13.41
C PHE A 95 1.56 20.30 -13.79
N ASN A 96 1.40 20.08 -15.07
CA ASN A 96 0.72 18.89 -15.61
C ASN A 96 1.41 17.62 -15.12
N LEU A 97 0.63 16.58 -14.81
CA LEU A 97 1.13 15.30 -14.26
C LEU A 97 2.17 14.59 -15.15
N SER A 98 2.22 14.91 -16.44
CA SER A 98 3.22 14.35 -17.37
C SER A 98 4.59 15.04 -17.29
N ARG A 99 4.67 16.19 -16.61
CA ARG A 99 5.91 16.96 -16.50
C ARG A 99 6.83 16.34 -15.47
N ASP A 100 8.12 16.24 -15.81
CA ASP A 100 9.14 15.80 -14.86
C ASP A 100 9.37 16.88 -13.78
N PRO A 101 9.25 16.53 -12.48
CA PRO A 101 9.38 17.49 -11.37
C PRO A 101 10.78 18.14 -11.29
N ASP A 102 11.84 17.41 -11.65
CA ASP A 102 13.21 17.93 -11.60
C ASP A 102 13.46 18.94 -12.70
N ALA A 103 13.01 18.65 -13.91
CA ALA A 103 13.07 19.59 -15.03
C ALA A 103 12.24 20.86 -14.75
N ALA A 104 11.04 20.71 -14.16
CA ALA A 104 10.21 21.84 -13.77
C ALA A 104 10.89 22.73 -12.71
N ALA A 105 11.50 22.14 -11.68
CA ALA A 105 12.21 22.88 -10.65
C ALA A 105 13.45 23.60 -11.20
N ALA A 106 14.17 23.00 -12.15
CA ALA A 106 15.31 23.62 -12.81
C ALA A 106 14.86 24.84 -13.63
N GLU A 107 13.78 24.74 -14.40
CA GLU A 107 13.24 25.84 -15.19
C GLU A 107 12.70 26.98 -14.31
N VAL A 108 12.01 26.65 -13.20
CA VAL A 108 11.57 27.65 -12.21
C VAL A 108 12.78 28.39 -11.64
N ARG A 109 13.87 27.69 -11.29
CA ARG A 109 15.09 28.31 -10.76
C ARG A 109 15.70 29.29 -11.77
N ASP A 110 15.75 28.90 -13.03
CA ASP A 110 16.26 29.74 -14.14
C ASP A 110 15.42 31.02 -14.28
N LYS A 111 14.10 30.91 -14.24
CA LYS A 111 13.18 32.05 -14.35
C LYS A 111 13.28 32.98 -13.14
N VAL A 112 13.34 32.43 -11.92
CA VAL A 112 13.53 33.20 -10.68
C VAL A 112 14.87 33.94 -10.69
N SER A 113 15.95 33.30 -11.14
CA SER A 113 17.25 33.94 -11.29
C SER A 113 17.19 35.13 -12.24
N ARG A 114 16.45 35.05 -13.35
CA ARG A 114 16.21 36.17 -14.27
C ARG A 114 15.34 37.26 -13.65
N ALA A 115 14.41 36.89 -12.81
CA ALA A 115 13.53 37.83 -12.11
C ALA A 115 14.29 38.70 -11.09
N ARG A 116 15.45 38.23 -10.58
CA ARG A 116 16.22 38.87 -9.51
C ARG A 116 16.52 40.37 -9.79
N ARG A 117 16.77 40.72 -11.02
CA ARG A 117 17.05 42.11 -11.46
C ARG A 117 15.85 43.08 -11.32
N PHE A 118 14.64 42.55 -11.16
CA PHE A 118 13.41 43.33 -10.98
C PHE A 118 12.94 43.37 -9.53
N LEU A 119 13.62 42.66 -8.65
CA LEU A 119 13.31 42.57 -7.25
C LEU A 119 14.16 43.56 -6.44
N PRO A 120 13.66 44.06 -5.29
CA PRO A 120 14.45 44.89 -4.38
C PRO A 120 15.73 44.17 -3.93
N ASP A 121 16.80 44.93 -3.72
CA ASP A 121 18.11 44.40 -3.32
C ASP A 121 18.07 43.82 -1.88
N GLU A 122 17.18 44.33 -1.04
CA GLU A 122 17.06 43.97 0.39
C GLU A 122 16.29 42.68 0.64
N ILE A 123 15.75 42.02 -0.38
CA ILE A 123 15.07 40.73 -0.20
C ILE A 123 16.07 39.63 0.10
N ASP A 124 15.67 38.68 0.94
CA ASP A 124 16.40 37.43 1.07
C ASP A 124 16.32 36.64 -0.26
N GLU A 125 17.35 35.83 -0.56
CA GLU A 125 17.35 35.05 -1.80
C GLU A 125 16.15 34.10 -1.87
N PRO A 126 15.38 34.07 -2.98
CA PRO A 126 14.24 33.18 -3.12
C PRO A 126 14.61 31.70 -2.98
N ILE A 127 13.93 30.99 -2.11
CA ILE A 127 14.11 29.56 -1.89
C ILE A 127 13.16 28.80 -2.80
N ILE A 128 13.71 27.95 -3.67
CA ILE A 128 12.95 27.15 -4.61
C ILE A 128 13.00 25.69 -4.16
N GLY A 129 11.83 25.12 -3.90
CA GLY A 129 11.67 23.75 -3.43
C GLY A 129 10.62 22.98 -4.20
N LYS A 130 10.85 21.68 -4.41
CA LYS A 130 9.80 20.76 -4.85
C LYS A 130 8.88 20.46 -3.67
N VAL A 131 7.58 20.51 -3.90
CA VAL A 131 6.58 20.09 -2.92
C VAL A 131 6.20 18.64 -3.24
N GLU A 132 6.76 17.70 -2.50
CA GLU A 132 6.44 16.28 -2.64
C GLU A 132 5.28 15.92 -1.70
N ALA A 133 4.45 14.96 -2.09
CA ALA A 133 3.38 14.44 -1.23
C ALA A 133 3.95 13.85 0.07
N ASP A 134 5.16 13.30 -0.01
CA ASP A 134 5.90 12.73 1.11
C ASP A 134 6.62 13.77 1.99
N SER A 135 6.53 15.07 1.68
CA SER A 135 7.16 16.15 2.46
C SER A 135 6.45 16.48 3.77
N GLN A 136 5.30 15.88 4.03
CA GLN A 136 4.61 16.02 5.31
C GLN A 136 5.23 15.11 6.36
N PRO A 137 5.40 15.60 7.61
CA PRO A 137 5.85 14.76 8.70
C PRO A 137 4.90 13.59 8.95
N ILE A 138 5.47 12.40 9.12
CA ILE A 138 4.70 11.19 9.45
C ILE A 138 4.42 11.07 10.95
N ILE A 139 5.30 11.65 11.77
CA ILE A 139 5.17 11.65 13.22
C ILE A 139 5.41 13.05 13.76
N TYR A 140 4.58 13.47 14.69
CA TYR A 140 4.73 14.71 15.44
C TYR A 140 4.98 14.39 16.90
N ILE A 141 6.05 14.97 17.45
CA ILE A 141 6.50 14.79 18.84
C ILE A 141 6.36 16.13 19.53
N ALA A 142 5.53 16.20 20.56
CA ALA A 142 5.36 17.38 21.38
C ALA A 142 6.37 17.40 22.53
N VAL A 143 7.09 18.49 22.68
CA VAL A 143 7.99 18.75 23.80
C VAL A 143 7.31 19.73 24.75
N GLU A 144 6.94 19.23 25.92
CA GLU A 144 6.37 20.03 27.02
C GLU A 144 7.45 20.35 28.02
N SER A 145 7.42 21.57 28.57
CA SER A 145 8.26 21.96 29.69
C SER A 145 7.44 22.78 30.69
N GLY A 146 7.50 22.37 31.95
CA GLY A 146 6.92 23.14 33.06
C GLY A 146 7.92 24.07 33.75
N THR A 147 9.22 23.87 33.50
CA THR A 147 10.29 24.56 34.22
C THR A 147 11.07 25.54 33.33
N TYR A 148 11.28 25.15 32.06
CA TYR A 148 12.10 25.92 31.12
C TYR A 148 11.23 26.83 30.27
N SER A 149 11.75 28.04 29.96
CA SER A 149 11.11 28.94 29.01
C SER A 149 11.07 28.32 27.60
N ALA A 150 10.18 28.83 26.75
CA ALA A 150 10.08 28.34 25.36
C ALA A 150 11.40 28.54 24.58
N ILE A 151 12.17 29.58 24.89
CA ILE A 151 13.49 29.84 24.27
C ILE A 151 14.49 28.74 24.70
N GLN A 152 14.58 28.47 26.00
CA GLN A 152 15.46 27.43 26.52
C GLN A 152 15.08 26.04 26.00
N THR A 153 13.77 25.77 25.92
CA THR A 153 13.26 24.51 25.37
C THR A 153 13.62 24.38 23.89
N SER A 154 13.50 25.46 23.10
CA SER A 154 13.88 25.47 21.67
C SER A 154 15.37 25.25 21.48
N ASP A 155 16.20 25.89 22.30
CA ASP A 155 17.67 25.69 22.24
C ASP A 155 18.04 24.24 22.56
N TYR A 156 17.43 23.66 23.60
CA TYR A 156 17.66 22.25 23.95
C TYR A 156 17.22 21.30 22.84
N ILE A 157 16.05 21.55 22.22
CA ILE A 157 15.53 20.76 21.09
C ILE A 157 16.55 20.78 19.94
N ASN A 158 17.00 21.98 19.54
CA ASN A 158 17.89 22.10 18.38
C ASN A 158 19.26 21.48 18.60
N ARG A 159 19.81 21.58 19.81
CA ARG A 159 21.15 21.04 20.12
C ARG A 159 21.15 19.54 20.34
N TYR A 160 20.16 19.00 21.03
CA TYR A 160 20.20 17.62 21.53
C TYR A 160 19.15 16.71 20.87
N ILE A 161 17.90 17.15 20.75
CA ILE A 161 16.83 16.26 20.30
C ILE A 161 16.81 16.17 18.77
N LYS A 162 16.86 17.30 18.07
CA LYS A 162 16.78 17.37 16.62
C LYS A 162 17.89 16.52 15.96
N THR A 163 19.11 16.61 16.46
CA THR A 163 20.25 15.85 15.93
C THR A 163 20.04 14.35 16.07
N ARG A 164 19.52 13.88 17.20
CA ARG A 164 19.27 12.45 17.44
C ARG A 164 18.15 11.91 16.57
N LEU A 165 17.10 12.68 16.35
CA LEU A 165 15.99 12.29 15.47
C LEU A 165 16.38 12.32 13.97
N SER A 166 17.28 13.23 13.58
CA SER A 166 17.69 13.36 12.16
C SER A 166 18.58 12.23 11.66
N VAL A 167 19.25 11.48 12.55
CA VAL A 167 20.08 10.35 12.16
C VAL A 167 19.35 9.01 12.19
N LEU A 168 18.05 9.00 12.48
CA LEU A 168 17.26 7.78 12.46
C LEU A 168 17.19 7.20 11.03
N PRO A 169 17.25 5.87 10.88
CA PRO A 169 17.13 5.23 9.57
C PRO A 169 15.84 5.63 8.86
N GLY A 170 15.95 6.15 7.66
CA GLY A 170 14.80 6.59 6.87
C GLY A 170 14.28 8.00 7.15
N ALA A 171 14.87 8.73 8.10
CA ALA A 171 14.57 10.14 8.32
C ALA A 171 15.14 11.00 7.17
N ALA A 172 14.33 11.92 6.62
CA ALA A 172 14.75 12.90 5.62
C ALA A 172 14.98 14.26 6.26
N GLU A 173 14.05 14.72 7.06
CA GLU A 173 14.08 16.06 7.66
C GLU A 173 13.39 16.05 9.03
N VAL A 174 13.92 16.85 9.94
CA VAL A 174 13.32 17.14 11.24
C VAL A 174 12.98 18.63 11.30
N ARG A 175 11.69 18.94 11.31
CA ARG A 175 11.17 20.31 11.40
C ARG A 175 10.68 20.59 12.80
N VAL A 176 11.01 21.79 13.30
CA VAL A 176 10.53 22.26 14.61
C VAL A 176 9.43 23.30 14.39
N PHE A 177 8.28 23.08 15.01
CA PHE A 177 7.12 23.97 14.90
C PHE A 177 6.87 24.65 16.23
N GLY A 178 6.67 25.98 16.19
CA GLY A 178 6.48 26.77 17.40
C GLY A 178 7.77 27.03 18.17
N GLU A 179 8.92 26.82 17.53
CA GLU A 179 10.22 27.15 18.13
C GLU A 179 10.35 28.66 18.38
N ARG A 180 11.06 29.00 19.44
CA ARG A 180 11.41 30.36 19.80
C ARG A 180 12.91 30.49 19.87
N LEU A 181 13.54 30.82 18.73
CA LEU A 181 14.98 31.04 18.66
C LEU A 181 15.34 32.31 19.45
N PRO A 182 16.42 32.28 20.25
CA PRO A 182 16.89 33.45 20.95
C PRO A 182 17.36 34.53 19.96
N SER A 183 17.00 35.77 20.22
CA SER A 183 17.43 36.93 19.47
C SER A 183 17.68 38.09 20.42
N MET A 184 18.68 38.91 20.09
CA MET A 184 18.88 40.17 20.81
C MET A 184 17.81 41.16 20.35
N ARG A 185 16.83 41.43 21.19
CA ARG A 185 15.72 42.39 20.92
C ARG A 185 16.08 43.76 21.47
N ILE A 186 16.03 44.75 20.60
CA ILE A 186 16.32 46.12 20.92
C ILE A 186 15.00 46.91 20.76
N TYR A 187 14.41 47.27 21.85
CA TYR A 187 13.17 48.05 21.88
C TYR A 187 13.52 49.53 21.94
N VAL A 188 13.46 50.18 20.80
CA VAL A 188 13.85 51.58 20.65
C VAL A 188 12.73 52.51 21.21
N ASP A 189 13.12 53.48 22.00
CA ASP A 189 12.22 54.50 22.58
C ASP A 189 12.19 55.71 21.63
N ARG A 190 11.03 55.95 21.02
CA ARG A 190 10.83 56.99 20.03
C ARG A 190 11.08 58.40 20.63
N ASP A 191 10.65 58.64 21.85
CA ASP A 191 10.73 59.95 22.46
C ASP A 191 12.16 60.29 22.88
N LYS A 192 12.91 59.30 23.32
CA LYS A 192 14.36 59.42 23.59
C LYS A 192 15.15 59.62 22.32
N LEU A 193 14.87 58.90 21.21
CA LEU A 193 15.52 59.13 19.91
C LEU A 193 15.28 60.57 19.46
N ALA A 194 14.05 61.05 19.53
CA ALA A 194 13.71 62.41 19.11
C ALA A 194 14.43 63.45 19.97
N ALA A 195 14.61 63.23 21.28
CA ALA A 195 15.32 64.13 22.18
C ALA A 195 16.81 64.28 21.82
N TYR A 196 17.42 63.24 21.27
CA TYR A 196 18.82 63.28 20.77
C TYR A 196 18.92 63.64 19.28
N GLY A 197 17.78 63.83 18.58
CA GLY A 197 17.75 64.09 17.13
C GLY A 197 18.19 62.89 16.28
N LEU A 198 18.01 61.68 16.77
CA LEU A 198 18.37 60.42 16.13
C LEU A 198 17.17 59.74 15.48
N THR A 199 17.44 58.93 14.48
CA THR A 199 16.48 58.07 13.78
C THR A 199 16.72 56.58 14.06
N VAL A 200 15.77 55.71 13.68
CA VAL A 200 15.93 54.28 13.78
C VAL A 200 17.04 53.79 12.87
N GLN A 201 17.25 54.45 11.71
CA GLN A 201 18.34 54.13 10.77
C GLN A 201 19.72 54.38 11.40
N ASP A 202 19.87 55.43 12.23
CA ASP A 202 21.12 55.68 12.95
C ASP A 202 21.47 54.53 13.90
N VAL A 203 20.45 54.00 14.60
CA VAL A 203 20.61 52.81 15.47
C VAL A 203 20.99 51.60 14.66
N GLU A 204 20.32 51.37 13.52
CA GLU A 204 20.61 50.23 12.65
C GLU A 204 22.03 50.30 12.07
N ALA A 205 22.43 51.45 11.57
CA ALA A 205 23.77 51.67 11.02
C ALA A 205 24.85 51.46 12.09
N ALA A 206 24.64 51.96 13.30
CA ALA A 206 25.56 51.76 14.44
C ALA A 206 25.71 50.29 14.81
N LEU A 207 24.60 49.54 14.87
CA LEU A 207 24.61 48.12 15.14
C LEU A 207 25.33 47.33 14.03
N ARG A 208 25.03 47.62 12.79
CA ARG A 208 25.69 46.97 11.64
C ARG A 208 27.20 47.23 11.61
N SER A 209 27.66 48.42 12.01
CA SER A 209 29.08 48.76 11.99
C SER A 209 29.88 48.21 13.16
N GLN A 210 29.23 48.04 14.34
CA GLN A 210 29.92 47.62 15.57
C GLN A 210 29.70 46.13 15.96
N ASN A 211 28.67 45.50 15.42
CA ASN A 211 28.43 44.06 15.61
C ASN A 211 28.87 43.30 14.33
N VAL A 212 30.17 43.23 14.12
CA VAL A 212 30.76 42.58 12.94
C VAL A 212 31.88 41.65 13.40
N GLU A 213 31.83 40.40 13.00
CA GLU A 213 32.92 39.46 13.15
C GLU A 213 33.88 39.62 11.98
N ILE A 214 35.06 40.20 12.24
CA ILE A 214 36.09 40.44 11.24
C ILE A 214 37.18 39.37 11.37
N PRO A 215 37.39 38.52 10.35
CA PRO A 215 38.51 37.60 10.34
C PRO A 215 39.84 38.35 10.46
N ALA A 216 40.55 38.12 11.57
CA ALA A 216 41.82 38.81 11.84
C ALA A 216 43.02 38.19 11.11
N GLY A 217 42.81 37.09 10.34
CA GLY A 217 43.83 36.43 9.56
C GLY A 217 44.73 35.50 10.41
N ARG A 218 45.97 35.35 9.97
CA ARG A 218 46.98 34.47 10.60
C ARG A 218 48.34 35.12 10.63
N ILE A 219 49.13 34.72 11.62
CA ILE A 219 50.55 35.08 11.73
C ILE A 219 51.35 33.87 11.31
N GLU A 220 52.12 34.00 10.24
CA GLU A 220 52.97 32.92 9.73
C GLU A 220 54.42 33.14 10.11
N SER A 221 55.10 32.11 10.57
CA SER A 221 56.55 32.04 10.73
C SER A 221 57.09 30.81 9.99
N ARG A 222 58.39 30.66 9.87
CA ARG A 222 59.01 29.50 9.19
C ARG A 222 58.68 28.15 9.83
N ALA A 223 58.31 28.13 11.10
CA ALA A 223 58.07 26.89 11.84
C ALA A 223 56.67 26.78 12.45
N ARG A 224 55.89 27.85 12.50
CA ARG A 224 54.58 27.86 13.16
C ARG A 224 53.64 28.85 12.52
N GLU A 225 52.38 28.50 12.47
CA GLU A 225 51.28 29.34 12.05
C GLU A 225 50.33 29.53 13.23
N PHE A 226 49.87 30.76 13.46
CA PHE A 226 48.93 31.10 14.53
C PHE A 226 47.71 31.78 13.87
N SER A 227 46.53 31.19 14.02
CA SER A 227 45.28 31.87 13.68
C SER A 227 45.02 32.96 14.71
N VAL A 228 44.77 34.18 14.22
CA VAL A 228 44.35 35.27 15.09
C VAL A 228 42.83 35.29 15.14
N VAL A 229 42.29 35.14 16.35
CA VAL A 229 40.81 35.23 16.60
C VAL A 229 40.54 36.64 17.12
N SER A 230 39.70 37.36 16.43
CA SER A 230 39.15 38.64 16.86
C SER A 230 37.78 38.39 17.50
N SER A 231 37.60 38.75 18.75
CA SER A 231 36.30 38.67 19.45
C SER A 231 35.61 40.05 19.38
N THR A 232 35.11 40.36 18.22
CA THR A 232 34.42 41.65 17.94
C THR A 232 32.87 41.53 17.92
N ASP A 233 32.33 40.31 17.97
CA ASP A 233 30.92 40.02 18.05
C ASP A 233 30.35 40.31 19.46
N LEU A 234 29.20 40.96 19.48
CA LEU A 234 28.48 41.27 20.72
C LEU A 234 27.56 40.10 21.08
N GLN A 235 27.74 39.53 22.28
CA GLN A 235 27.03 38.31 22.68
C GLN A 235 26.01 38.54 23.81
N THR A 236 26.18 39.58 24.62
CA THR A 236 25.37 39.83 25.81
C THR A 236 24.59 41.14 25.70
N PRO A 237 23.40 41.26 26.35
CA PRO A 237 22.66 42.51 26.37
C PRO A 237 23.51 43.71 26.84
N ALA A 238 24.36 43.52 27.83
CA ALA A 238 25.24 44.57 28.37
C ALA A 238 26.23 45.11 27.34
N GLN A 239 26.82 44.21 26.48
CA GLN A 239 27.68 44.64 25.40
C GLN A 239 26.94 45.45 24.33
N PHE A 240 25.70 45.03 24.00
CA PHE A 240 24.85 45.81 23.09
C PHE A 240 24.44 47.16 23.66
N GLU A 241 24.13 47.25 24.95
CA GLU A 241 23.80 48.49 25.64
C GLU A 241 24.91 49.55 25.55
N ASP A 242 26.18 49.10 25.45
CA ASP A 242 27.36 49.98 25.37
C ASP A 242 27.68 50.44 23.93
N VAL A 243 26.98 49.92 22.89
CA VAL A 243 27.13 50.39 21.51
C VAL A 243 26.88 51.87 21.40
N ILE A 244 27.80 52.62 20.78
CA ILE A 244 27.68 54.08 20.55
C ILE A 244 26.85 54.30 19.30
N VAL A 245 25.66 54.86 19.45
CA VAL A 245 24.74 55.14 18.31
C VAL A 245 25.20 56.38 17.55
N ALA A 246 25.57 57.44 18.27
CA ALA A 246 26.06 58.70 17.68
C ALA A 246 26.79 59.54 18.72
N ASN A 247 27.55 60.54 18.23
CA ASN A 247 28.13 61.58 19.06
C ASN A 247 27.30 62.87 18.90
N VAL A 248 26.52 63.20 19.91
CA VAL A 248 25.68 64.40 19.89
C VAL A 248 26.33 65.48 20.76
N LYS A 249 26.76 66.59 20.17
CA LYS A 249 27.42 67.72 20.87
C LYS A 249 28.63 67.31 21.72
N GLY A 250 29.42 66.29 21.27
CA GLY A 250 30.57 65.77 21.99
C GLY A 250 30.23 64.70 23.06
N TYR A 251 28.97 64.33 23.23
CA TYR A 251 28.52 63.27 24.14
C TYR A 251 28.23 61.99 23.35
N PRO A 252 28.83 60.87 23.68
CA PRO A 252 28.54 59.59 23.07
C PRO A 252 27.21 59.06 23.56
N VAL A 253 26.19 59.11 22.72
CA VAL A 253 24.88 58.51 23.01
C VAL A 253 24.99 56.99 22.78
N ARG A 254 24.76 56.22 23.85
CA ARG A 254 24.80 54.78 23.81
C ARG A 254 23.42 54.18 23.58
N LEU A 255 23.39 52.92 23.16
CA LEU A 255 22.15 52.22 22.87
C LEU A 255 21.23 52.14 24.11
N ARG A 256 21.77 51.99 25.32
CA ARG A 256 21.03 52.02 26.58
C ARG A 256 20.29 53.35 26.85
N ASP A 257 20.80 54.43 26.28
CA ASP A 257 20.19 55.75 26.49
C ASP A 257 18.90 55.92 25.69
N VAL A 258 18.76 55.20 24.57
CA VAL A 258 17.67 55.31 23.60
C VAL A 258 16.83 54.04 23.43
N SER A 259 17.21 52.93 24.09
CA SER A 259 16.52 51.65 23.96
C SER A 259 16.62 50.79 25.22
N LYS A 260 15.82 49.70 25.21
CA LYS A 260 15.93 48.58 26.14
C LYS A 260 16.43 47.37 25.34
N VAL A 261 17.48 46.71 25.84
CA VAL A 261 18.05 45.51 25.20
C VAL A 261 17.76 44.29 26.06
N GLU A 262 17.23 43.25 25.45
CA GLU A 262 16.99 41.96 26.14
C GLU A 262 17.08 40.78 25.19
N ILE A 263 17.38 39.61 25.72
CA ILE A 263 17.27 38.33 24.95
C ILE A 263 15.81 37.93 24.98
N ALA A 264 15.18 37.90 23.82
CA ALA A 264 13.80 37.45 23.65
C ALA A 264 13.65 36.59 22.37
N ALA A 265 12.45 36.10 22.10
CA ALA A 265 12.22 35.29 20.92
C ALA A 265 12.35 36.09 19.61
N ALA A 266 13.02 35.56 18.61
CA ALA A 266 13.10 36.15 17.27
C ALA A 266 11.71 36.29 16.64
N ASN A 267 10.81 35.35 16.91
CA ASN A 267 9.40 35.38 16.50
C ASN A 267 8.53 34.87 17.67
N ASP A 268 7.65 35.73 18.19
CA ASP A 268 6.71 35.44 19.26
C ASP A 268 5.26 35.24 18.79
N ARG A 269 5.01 35.41 17.46
CA ARG A 269 3.67 35.32 16.87
C ARG A 269 3.23 33.88 16.61
N ILE A 270 4.15 32.91 16.65
CA ILE A 270 3.85 31.50 16.45
C ILE A 270 3.52 30.86 17.79
N LEU A 271 2.35 30.25 17.90
CA LEU A 271 1.91 29.52 19.09
C LEU A 271 1.65 28.06 18.73
N SER A 272 2.32 27.16 19.45
CA SER A 272 2.12 25.73 19.34
C SER A 272 1.63 25.16 20.67
N ARG A 273 0.68 24.23 20.62
CA ARG A 273 0.08 23.62 21.81
C ARG A 273 -0.08 22.11 21.61
N PHE A 274 0.00 21.39 22.71
CA PHE A 274 -0.36 19.98 22.80
C PHE A 274 -1.35 19.80 23.96
N ASN A 275 -2.51 19.20 23.68
CA ASN A 275 -3.59 19.03 24.67
C ASN A 275 -3.92 20.33 25.44
N GLY A 276 -3.95 21.48 24.74
CA GLY A 276 -4.28 22.79 25.31
C GLY A 276 -3.11 23.48 26.02
N LYS A 277 -2.02 22.79 26.32
CA LYS A 277 -0.82 23.37 26.97
C LYS A 277 0.18 23.86 25.93
N PRO A 278 0.94 24.95 26.21
CA PRO A 278 2.05 25.36 25.34
C PRO A 278 3.06 24.21 25.17
N ALA A 279 3.43 23.93 23.94
CA ALA A 279 4.41 22.91 23.61
C ALA A 279 5.14 23.30 22.31
N ILE A 280 6.35 22.77 22.14
CA ILE A 280 7.08 22.86 20.86
C ILE A 280 6.93 21.51 20.17
N ASN A 281 6.47 21.51 18.92
CA ASN A 281 6.27 20.28 18.18
C ASN A 281 7.41 20.02 17.20
N ILE A 282 7.86 18.79 17.15
CA ILE A 282 8.88 18.30 16.22
C ILE A 282 8.20 17.38 15.23
N GLY A 283 8.28 17.71 13.95
CA GLY A 283 7.78 16.86 12.87
C GLY A 283 8.93 16.11 12.22
N LEU A 284 8.80 14.79 12.08
CA LEU A 284 9.76 13.92 11.43
C LEU A 284 9.23 13.50 10.06
N THR A 285 9.92 13.91 9.00
CA THR A 285 9.61 13.58 7.61
C THR A 285 10.44 12.39 7.17
N ARG A 286 9.83 11.45 6.45
CA ARG A 286 10.53 10.27 5.92
C ARG A 286 11.19 10.53 4.57
N GLN A 287 12.21 9.76 4.24
CA GLN A 287 12.73 9.65 2.87
C GLN A 287 11.69 8.96 1.98
N SER A 288 11.62 9.33 0.71
CA SER A 288 10.62 8.80 -0.24
C SER A 288 10.65 7.27 -0.39
N THR A 289 11.81 6.65 -0.18
CA THR A 289 12.03 5.19 -0.25
C THR A 289 11.91 4.49 1.09
N ALA A 290 11.85 5.22 2.21
CA ALA A 290 11.83 4.64 3.55
C ALA A 290 10.45 4.09 3.93
N ASN A 291 10.47 3.00 4.71
CA ASN A 291 9.27 2.42 5.29
C ASN A 291 8.78 3.30 6.47
N PRO A 292 7.56 3.87 6.41
CA PRO A 292 7.03 4.72 7.48
C PRO A 292 6.85 3.98 8.81
N LEU A 293 6.54 2.68 8.77
CA LEU A 293 6.35 1.87 9.98
C LEU A 293 7.66 1.69 10.75
N GLU A 294 8.77 1.41 10.03
CA GLU A 294 10.09 1.25 10.63
C GLU A 294 10.61 2.56 11.21
N LEU A 295 10.46 3.68 10.46
CA LEU A 295 10.88 4.99 10.95
C LEU A 295 10.07 5.41 12.17
N SER A 296 8.75 5.20 12.17
CA SER A 296 7.92 5.52 13.32
C SER A 296 8.29 4.67 14.55
N LYS A 297 8.53 3.37 14.37
CA LYS A 297 9.00 2.49 15.45
C LYS A 297 10.32 2.98 16.03
N ALA A 298 11.30 3.27 15.17
CA ALA A 298 12.59 3.81 15.60
C ALA A 298 12.45 5.16 16.33
N ALA A 299 11.55 6.03 15.85
CA ALA A 299 11.28 7.32 16.48
C ALA A 299 10.64 7.16 17.87
N ARG A 300 9.70 6.21 18.04
CA ARG A 300 9.09 5.92 19.35
C ARG A 300 10.13 5.40 20.35
N GLU A 301 10.95 4.45 19.94
CA GLU A 301 12.04 3.93 20.77
C GLU A 301 13.03 5.03 21.17
N GLU A 302 13.35 5.94 20.24
CA GLU A 302 14.24 7.06 20.51
C GLU A 302 13.60 8.10 21.43
N VAL A 303 12.30 8.35 21.30
CA VAL A 303 11.55 9.22 22.22
C VAL A 303 11.57 8.66 23.65
N GLU A 304 11.43 7.35 23.83
CA GLU A 304 11.55 6.70 25.14
C GLU A 304 12.96 6.87 25.72
N ARG A 305 14.00 6.60 24.94
CA ARG A 305 15.41 6.79 25.37
C ARG A 305 15.73 8.25 25.69
N LEU A 306 15.18 9.19 24.93
CA LEU A 306 15.34 10.61 25.20
C LEU A 306 14.67 10.99 26.52
N ASN A 307 13.44 10.51 26.78
CA ASN A 307 12.72 10.79 28.01
C ASN A 307 13.46 10.35 29.29
N GLU A 308 14.27 9.29 29.22
CA GLU A 308 15.11 8.84 30.33
C GLU A 308 16.21 9.84 30.71
N ASN A 309 16.68 10.65 29.75
CA ASN A 309 17.82 11.55 29.88
C ASN A 309 17.46 13.04 29.81
N LEU A 310 16.16 13.38 29.81
CA LEU A 310 15.72 14.76 29.76
C LEU A 310 15.94 15.49 31.07
N PRO A 311 16.17 16.82 31.01
CA PRO A 311 16.15 17.67 32.20
C PRO A 311 14.83 17.59 32.95
N ALA A 312 14.88 17.69 34.30
CA ALA A 312 13.68 17.61 35.11
C ALA A 312 12.64 18.69 34.70
N GLY A 313 11.39 18.26 34.49
CA GLY A 313 10.30 19.14 34.06
C GLY A 313 10.11 19.25 32.54
N MET A 314 10.95 18.56 31.74
CA MET A 314 10.77 18.44 30.29
C MET A 314 10.29 17.03 29.94
N ARG A 315 9.37 16.91 28.99
CA ARG A 315 8.83 15.63 28.53
C ARG A 315 8.52 15.64 27.03
N LEU A 316 8.83 14.53 26.35
CA LEU A 316 8.43 14.27 24.99
C LEU A 316 7.21 13.35 24.97
N ASN A 317 6.22 13.74 24.19
CA ASN A 317 5.01 12.94 23.94
C ASN A 317 4.80 12.81 22.44
N ILE A 318 4.33 11.65 21.95
CA ILE A 318 3.93 11.51 20.57
C ILE A 318 2.55 12.15 20.42
N ALA A 319 2.49 13.24 19.65
CA ALA A 319 1.26 13.99 19.43
C ALA A 319 0.41 13.38 18.31
N TYR A 320 1.05 12.93 17.25
CA TYR A 320 0.40 12.28 16.11
C TYR A 320 1.38 11.34 15.43
N ASP A 321 0.87 10.21 14.96
CA ASP A 321 1.64 9.22 14.24
C ASP A 321 0.76 8.56 13.16
N SER A 322 1.03 8.88 11.90
CA SER A 322 0.28 8.34 10.76
C SER A 322 0.51 6.83 10.57
N SER A 323 1.65 6.30 11.05
CA SER A 323 1.97 4.88 10.91
C SER A 323 0.97 3.97 11.63
N VAL A 324 0.36 4.44 12.73
CA VAL A 324 -0.67 3.70 13.48
C VAL A 324 -1.87 3.37 12.59
N PHE A 325 -2.28 4.33 11.75
CA PHE A 325 -3.37 4.12 10.80
C PHE A 325 -2.98 3.10 9.73
N ILE A 326 -1.77 3.23 9.18
CA ILE A 326 -1.24 2.32 8.14
C ILE A 326 -1.14 0.89 8.71
N GLU A 327 -0.58 0.72 9.91
CA GLU A 327 -0.43 -0.57 10.59
C GLU A 327 -1.79 -1.23 10.80
N ARG A 328 -2.75 -0.51 11.39
CA ARG A 328 -4.12 -1.03 11.60
C ARG A 328 -4.83 -1.36 10.29
N SER A 329 -4.61 -0.59 9.24
CA SER A 329 -5.20 -0.86 7.93
C SER A 329 -4.64 -2.15 7.33
N ILE A 330 -3.33 -2.37 7.44
CA ILE A 330 -2.67 -3.60 7.00
C ILE A 330 -3.18 -4.80 7.80
N ASP A 331 -3.23 -4.71 9.13
CA ASP A 331 -3.73 -5.78 9.99
C ASP A 331 -5.19 -6.12 9.69
N SER A 332 -6.03 -5.10 9.47
CA SER A 332 -7.43 -5.29 9.08
C SER A 332 -7.57 -6.04 7.76
N VAL A 333 -6.71 -5.72 6.78
CA VAL A 333 -6.71 -6.43 5.50
C VAL A 333 -6.25 -7.88 5.66
N PHE A 334 -5.20 -8.15 6.43
CA PHE A 334 -4.76 -9.52 6.69
C PHE A 334 -5.85 -10.35 7.39
N ASN A 335 -6.56 -9.77 8.34
CA ASN A 335 -7.72 -10.42 8.98
C ASN A 335 -8.82 -10.71 7.96
N THR A 336 -9.15 -9.73 7.10
CA THR A 336 -10.14 -9.89 6.02
C THR A 336 -9.73 -10.98 5.02
N ILE A 337 -8.44 -11.07 4.67
CA ILE A 337 -7.90 -12.16 3.84
C ILE A 337 -8.12 -13.51 4.52
N GLY A 338 -7.81 -13.60 5.82
CA GLY A 338 -8.04 -14.82 6.61
C GLY A 338 -9.51 -15.23 6.64
N GLU A 339 -10.41 -14.29 6.93
CA GLU A 339 -11.86 -14.51 6.92
C GLU A 339 -12.37 -14.95 5.54
N ALA A 340 -11.92 -14.28 4.47
CA ALA A 340 -12.30 -14.63 3.11
C ALA A 340 -11.86 -16.04 2.73
N ILE A 341 -10.62 -16.44 3.08
CA ILE A 341 -10.13 -17.81 2.86
C ILE A 341 -11.00 -18.82 3.60
N VAL A 342 -11.32 -18.57 4.88
CA VAL A 342 -12.15 -19.46 5.68
C VAL A 342 -13.55 -19.61 5.06
N LEU A 343 -14.19 -18.52 4.67
CA LEU A 343 -15.51 -18.54 4.03
C LEU A 343 -15.49 -19.32 2.72
N VAL A 344 -14.48 -19.06 1.87
CA VAL A 344 -14.32 -19.77 0.60
C VAL A 344 -14.15 -21.27 0.82
N VAL A 345 -13.30 -21.67 1.75
CA VAL A 345 -13.08 -23.09 2.11
C VAL A 345 -14.36 -23.73 2.60
N LEU A 346 -15.13 -23.03 3.43
CA LEU A 346 -16.41 -23.50 3.94
C LEU A 346 -17.43 -23.72 2.82
N VAL A 347 -17.54 -22.77 1.89
CA VAL A 347 -18.42 -22.86 0.72
C VAL A 347 -18.02 -24.05 -0.16
N ILE A 348 -16.73 -24.17 -0.48
CA ILE A 348 -16.22 -25.28 -1.30
C ILE A 348 -16.50 -26.62 -0.62
N PHE A 349 -16.24 -26.72 0.70
CA PHE A 349 -16.53 -27.92 1.47
C PHE A 349 -18.02 -28.27 1.47
N PHE A 350 -18.90 -27.29 1.58
CA PHE A 350 -20.35 -27.52 1.54
C PHE A 350 -20.82 -28.07 0.20
N PHE A 351 -20.27 -27.55 -0.91
CA PHE A 351 -20.65 -27.99 -2.27
C PHE A 351 -20.00 -29.31 -2.68
N LEU A 352 -18.70 -29.48 -2.45
CA LEU A 352 -17.97 -30.67 -2.88
C LEU A 352 -18.01 -31.82 -1.88
N ARG A 353 -18.37 -31.56 -0.61
CA ARG A 353 -18.44 -32.55 0.50
C ARG A 353 -17.17 -33.40 0.64
N ASN A 354 -16.05 -32.94 0.13
CA ASN A 354 -14.78 -33.66 0.11
C ASN A 354 -13.65 -32.77 0.63
N LEU A 355 -13.12 -33.10 1.82
CA LEU A 355 -12.03 -32.34 2.46
C LEU A 355 -10.76 -32.27 1.60
N ARG A 356 -10.45 -33.33 0.83
CA ARG A 356 -9.25 -33.34 -0.01
C ARG A 356 -9.37 -32.41 -1.20
N ALA A 357 -10.56 -32.30 -1.77
CA ALA A 357 -10.87 -31.33 -2.82
C ALA A 357 -10.72 -29.90 -2.32
N SER A 358 -11.14 -29.63 -1.08
CA SER A 358 -11.05 -28.29 -0.47
C SER A 358 -9.60 -27.83 -0.18
N ILE A 359 -8.64 -28.77 -0.02
CA ILE A 359 -7.22 -28.40 0.18
C ILE A 359 -6.63 -27.72 -1.08
N ILE A 360 -7.11 -28.03 -2.28
CA ILE A 360 -6.55 -27.52 -3.51
C ILE A 360 -6.67 -25.99 -3.60
N PRO A 361 -7.84 -25.37 -3.43
CA PRO A 361 -7.97 -23.91 -3.37
C PRO A 361 -7.23 -23.29 -2.19
N ILE A 362 -7.17 -23.96 -1.03
CA ILE A 362 -6.41 -23.46 0.14
C ILE A 362 -4.94 -23.22 -0.19
N VAL A 363 -4.36 -24.07 -1.03
CA VAL A 363 -2.95 -23.94 -1.45
C VAL A 363 -2.81 -22.96 -2.62
N THR A 364 -3.73 -22.97 -3.58
CA THR A 364 -3.62 -22.14 -4.79
C THR A 364 -3.83 -20.65 -4.53
N ILE A 365 -4.70 -20.28 -3.56
CA ILE A 365 -4.94 -18.87 -3.20
C ILE A 365 -3.66 -18.18 -2.72
N PRO A 366 -2.97 -18.67 -1.65
CA PRO A 366 -1.74 -18.02 -1.18
C PRO A 366 -0.65 -17.97 -2.26
N VAL A 367 -0.50 -19.02 -3.07
CA VAL A 367 0.49 -19.05 -4.17
C VAL A 367 0.21 -17.93 -5.17
N SER A 368 -1.05 -17.71 -5.52
CA SER A 368 -1.44 -16.67 -6.48
C SER A 368 -1.29 -15.26 -5.92
N LEU A 369 -1.71 -15.04 -4.67
CA LEU A 369 -1.58 -13.74 -4.01
C LEU A 369 -0.12 -13.35 -3.78
N VAL A 370 0.69 -14.28 -3.27
CA VAL A 370 2.12 -14.03 -3.08
C VAL A 370 2.81 -13.82 -4.43
N GLY A 371 2.43 -14.60 -5.46
CA GLY A 371 2.92 -14.41 -6.82
C GLY A 371 2.58 -13.05 -7.42
N ALA A 372 1.43 -12.47 -7.08
CA ALA A 372 1.05 -11.11 -7.51
C ALA A 372 2.02 -10.05 -6.95
N CYS A 373 2.57 -10.22 -5.74
CA CYS A 373 3.58 -9.32 -5.18
C CYS A 373 4.84 -9.22 -6.04
N ALA A 374 5.20 -10.30 -6.75
CA ALA A 374 6.34 -10.27 -7.68
C ALA A 374 6.09 -9.34 -8.87
N LEU A 375 4.86 -9.35 -9.42
CA LEU A 375 4.47 -8.44 -10.50
C LEU A 375 4.37 -6.99 -10.00
N MET A 376 3.82 -6.78 -8.80
CA MET A 376 3.78 -5.45 -8.18
C MET A 376 5.20 -4.86 -8.02
N TYR A 377 6.15 -5.67 -7.57
CA TYR A 377 7.55 -5.24 -7.44
C TYR A 377 8.18 -4.93 -8.80
N LEU A 378 7.93 -5.75 -9.82
CA LEU A 378 8.43 -5.55 -11.17
C LEU A 378 7.95 -4.21 -11.79
N PHE A 379 6.70 -3.82 -11.51
CA PHE A 379 6.12 -2.56 -11.98
C PHE A 379 6.44 -1.35 -11.07
N GLY A 380 7.18 -1.55 -9.97
CA GLY A 380 7.55 -0.48 -9.05
C GLY A 380 6.38 0.03 -8.19
N PHE A 381 5.38 -0.81 -7.95
CA PHE A 381 4.22 -0.48 -7.12
C PHE A 381 4.53 -0.58 -5.63
N SER A 382 3.61 -0.09 -4.81
CA SER A 382 3.72 -0.09 -3.36
C SER A 382 2.65 -0.97 -2.70
N ILE A 383 2.90 -1.40 -1.48
CA ILE A 383 1.85 -1.93 -0.60
C ILE A 383 1.12 -0.72 -0.02
N ASN A 384 -0.13 -0.55 -0.41
CA ASN A 384 -0.97 0.53 0.05
C ASN A 384 -2.43 0.07 0.17
N THR A 385 -3.29 0.90 0.74
CA THR A 385 -4.68 0.55 0.98
C THR A 385 -5.42 0.06 -0.28
N LEU A 386 -5.12 0.66 -1.45
CA LEU A 386 -5.77 0.26 -2.70
C LEU A 386 -5.23 -1.06 -3.25
N THR A 387 -3.90 -1.29 -3.22
CA THR A 387 -3.32 -2.57 -3.66
C THR A 387 -3.72 -3.71 -2.73
N LEU A 388 -3.84 -3.45 -1.42
CA LEU A 388 -4.36 -4.42 -0.47
C LEU A 388 -5.85 -4.73 -0.71
N LEU A 389 -6.66 -3.72 -1.03
CA LEU A 389 -8.06 -3.92 -1.42
C LEU A 389 -8.16 -4.76 -2.70
N ALA A 390 -7.28 -4.51 -3.69
CA ALA A 390 -7.19 -5.32 -4.90
C ALA A 390 -6.87 -6.80 -4.57
N MET A 391 -5.98 -7.04 -3.61
CA MET A 391 -5.63 -8.39 -3.15
C MET A 391 -6.82 -9.10 -2.49
N VAL A 392 -7.59 -8.40 -1.63
CA VAL A 392 -8.82 -8.95 -1.04
C VAL A 392 -9.84 -9.32 -2.12
N LEU A 393 -10.08 -8.42 -3.08
CA LEU A 393 -10.98 -8.67 -4.20
C LEU A 393 -10.48 -9.83 -5.09
N ALA A 394 -9.16 -9.93 -5.27
CA ALA A 394 -8.55 -11.01 -6.04
C ALA A 394 -8.82 -12.39 -5.46
N ILE A 395 -9.03 -12.55 -4.14
CA ILE A 395 -9.29 -13.85 -3.52
C ILE A 395 -10.49 -14.53 -4.17
N GLY A 396 -11.61 -13.80 -4.34
CA GLY A 396 -12.81 -14.34 -4.99
C GLY A 396 -12.55 -14.75 -6.44
N LEU A 397 -11.84 -13.92 -7.20
CA LEU A 397 -11.56 -14.17 -8.62
C LEU A 397 -10.53 -15.31 -8.83
N VAL A 398 -9.53 -15.39 -7.95
CA VAL A 398 -8.47 -16.41 -7.96
C VAL A 398 -9.03 -17.79 -7.66
N VAL A 399 -9.98 -17.85 -6.72
CA VAL A 399 -10.62 -19.12 -6.33
C VAL A 399 -11.43 -19.71 -7.47
N ASP A 400 -12.11 -18.87 -8.23
CA ASP A 400 -13.01 -19.30 -9.31
C ASP A 400 -12.25 -20.10 -10.37
N ASP A 401 -11.07 -19.65 -10.81
CA ASP A 401 -10.22 -20.39 -11.75
C ASP A 401 -9.88 -21.81 -11.24
N ALA A 402 -9.54 -21.92 -9.96
CA ALA A 402 -9.17 -23.21 -9.35
C ALA A 402 -10.39 -24.14 -9.18
N ILE A 403 -11.57 -23.57 -8.82
CA ILE A 403 -12.80 -24.34 -8.65
C ILE A 403 -13.26 -24.92 -9.97
N VAL A 404 -13.28 -24.14 -11.05
CA VAL A 404 -13.75 -24.60 -12.37
C VAL A 404 -12.89 -25.75 -12.88
N VAL A 405 -11.57 -25.67 -12.70
CA VAL A 405 -10.65 -26.78 -13.06
C VAL A 405 -10.90 -28.00 -12.20
N LEU A 406 -11.02 -27.80 -10.88
CA LEU A 406 -11.25 -28.86 -9.92
C LEU A 406 -12.57 -29.61 -10.18
N GLU A 407 -13.66 -28.86 -10.39
CA GLU A 407 -14.99 -29.42 -10.63
C GLU A 407 -15.02 -30.27 -11.89
N ASN A 408 -14.47 -29.78 -13.00
CA ASN A 408 -14.44 -30.56 -14.23
C ASN A 408 -13.63 -31.84 -14.12
N ILE A 409 -12.47 -31.80 -13.42
CA ILE A 409 -11.67 -32.99 -13.16
C ILE A 409 -12.41 -33.96 -12.21
N PHE A 410 -13.04 -33.43 -11.18
CA PHE A 410 -13.79 -34.20 -10.19
C PHE A 410 -14.96 -34.95 -10.82
N ARG A 411 -15.71 -34.29 -11.72
CA ARG A 411 -16.79 -34.92 -12.49
C ARG A 411 -16.30 -36.12 -13.30
N HIS A 412 -15.14 -36.04 -13.98
CA HIS A 412 -14.58 -37.17 -14.69
C HIS A 412 -14.14 -38.32 -13.76
N ILE A 413 -13.74 -38.03 -12.53
CA ILE A 413 -13.43 -39.04 -11.51
C ILE A 413 -14.71 -39.74 -11.05
N GLU A 414 -15.81 -38.97 -10.83
CA GLU A 414 -17.13 -39.54 -10.50
C GLU A 414 -17.70 -40.41 -11.62
N ASP A 415 -17.42 -40.08 -12.89
CA ASP A 415 -17.78 -40.91 -14.06
C ASP A 415 -16.93 -42.21 -14.18
N GLY A 416 -16.07 -42.49 -13.17
CA GLY A 416 -15.28 -43.71 -13.06
C GLY A 416 -13.91 -43.66 -13.78
N MET A 417 -13.48 -42.50 -14.27
CA MET A 417 -12.18 -42.37 -14.95
C MET A 417 -11.01 -42.38 -13.94
N PRO A 418 -9.89 -43.03 -14.24
CA PRO A 418 -8.68 -42.98 -13.42
C PRO A 418 -8.21 -41.55 -13.21
N ARG A 419 -7.82 -41.17 -12.00
CA ARG A 419 -7.47 -39.79 -11.59
C ARG A 419 -6.53 -39.06 -12.54
N LYS A 420 -5.46 -39.72 -12.99
CA LYS A 420 -4.49 -39.10 -13.91
C LYS A 420 -5.09 -38.85 -15.29
N GLU A 421 -5.94 -39.76 -15.79
CA GLU A 421 -6.64 -39.56 -17.06
C GLU A 421 -7.72 -38.52 -16.96
N ALA A 422 -8.49 -38.52 -15.86
CA ALA A 422 -9.47 -37.48 -15.55
C ALA A 422 -8.82 -36.07 -15.48
N ALA A 423 -7.67 -35.95 -14.80
CA ALA A 423 -6.92 -34.69 -14.75
C ALA A 423 -6.39 -34.26 -16.12
N LEU A 424 -5.87 -35.20 -16.93
CA LEU A 424 -5.39 -34.89 -18.29
C LEU A 424 -6.54 -34.47 -19.22
N ARG A 425 -7.66 -35.18 -19.17
CA ARG A 425 -8.83 -34.88 -20.00
C ARG A 425 -9.52 -33.60 -19.55
N GLY A 426 -9.86 -33.48 -18.28
CA GLY A 426 -10.53 -32.31 -17.72
C GLY A 426 -9.74 -31.03 -17.91
N SER A 427 -8.43 -31.04 -17.65
CA SER A 427 -7.58 -29.86 -17.88
C SER A 427 -7.43 -29.49 -19.36
N ARG A 428 -7.53 -30.45 -20.29
CA ARG A 428 -7.51 -30.16 -21.72
C ARG A 428 -8.81 -29.55 -22.21
N GLU A 429 -9.95 -30.03 -21.73
CA GLU A 429 -11.28 -29.56 -22.10
C GLU A 429 -11.49 -28.10 -21.72
N ILE A 430 -11.12 -27.72 -20.49
CA ILE A 430 -11.39 -26.36 -19.98
C ILE A 430 -10.20 -25.41 -20.07
N GLY A 431 -9.03 -25.89 -20.50
CA GLY A 431 -7.83 -25.06 -20.51
C GLY A 431 -7.96 -23.80 -21.36
N PHE A 432 -8.69 -23.84 -22.48
CA PHE A 432 -8.98 -22.66 -23.28
C PHE A 432 -9.97 -21.73 -22.57
N ALA A 433 -10.97 -22.28 -21.90
CA ALA A 433 -11.97 -21.49 -21.14
C ALA A 433 -11.30 -20.74 -19.99
N VAL A 434 -10.38 -21.36 -19.24
CA VAL A 434 -9.62 -20.70 -18.18
C VAL A 434 -8.79 -19.54 -18.73
N VAL A 435 -8.07 -19.74 -19.83
CA VAL A 435 -7.31 -18.64 -20.47
C VAL A 435 -8.25 -17.51 -20.92
N ALA A 436 -9.40 -17.85 -21.53
CA ALA A 436 -10.36 -16.86 -21.97
C ALA A 436 -10.95 -16.07 -20.78
N MET A 437 -11.31 -16.74 -19.68
CA MET A 437 -11.79 -16.10 -18.45
C MET A 437 -10.74 -15.16 -17.87
N THR A 438 -9.50 -15.63 -17.69
CA THR A 438 -8.38 -14.83 -17.20
C THR A 438 -8.17 -13.57 -18.06
N MET A 439 -8.14 -13.74 -19.39
CA MET A 439 -7.97 -12.62 -20.33
C MET A 439 -9.13 -11.65 -20.31
N THR A 440 -10.36 -12.15 -20.18
CA THR A 440 -11.56 -11.32 -20.05
C THR A 440 -11.50 -10.47 -18.78
N LEU A 441 -11.15 -11.06 -17.64
CA LEU A 441 -11.01 -10.35 -16.38
C LEU A 441 -9.91 -9.27 -16.45
N VAL A 442 -8.75 -9.59 -17.01
CA VAL A 442 -7.68 -8.61 -17.24
C VAL A 442 -8.18 -7.47 -18.13
N THR A 443 -8.91 -7.76 -19.20
CA THR A 443 -9.45 -6.76 -20.12
C THR A 443 -10.50 -5.86 -19.46
N VAL A 444 -11.32 -6.39 -18.55
CA VAL A 444 -12.32 -5.59 -17.81
C VAL A 444 -11.65 -4.54 -16.92
N TYR A 445 -10.51 -4.86 -16.32
CA TYR A 445 -9.77 -3.91 -15.46
C TYR A 445 -8.76 -3.04 -16.23
N ALA A 446 -8.39 -3.41 -17.45
CA ALA A 446 -7.44 -2.66 -18.28
C ALA A 446 -7.81 -1.18 -18.47
N PRO A 447 -9.07 -0.76 -18.67
CA PRO A 447 -9.42 0.65 -18.83
C PRO A 447 -9.02 1.53 -17.63
N LEU A 448 -9.01 0.98 -16.41
CA LEU A 448 -8.57 1.70 -15.22
C LEU A 448 -7.07 2.06 -15.27
N ALA A 449 -6.26 1.23 -15.94
CA ALA A 449 -4.84 1.50 -16.12
C ALA A 449 -4.55 2.63 -17.13
N PHE A 450 -5.52 2.95 -18.00
CA PHE A 450 -5.43 4.04 -18.98
C PHE A 450 -6.18 5.29 -18.55
N ALA A 451 -6.78 5.30 -17.37
CA ALA A 451 -7.44 6.47 -16.84
C ALA A 451 -6.42 7.61 -16.63
N THR A 452 -6.78 8.81 -17.06
CA THR A 452 -5.91 10.00 -16.99
C THR A 452 -6.14 10.80 -15.70
N GLY A 453 -5.20 11.67 -15.37
CA GLY A 453 -5.30 12.54 -14.23
C GLY A 453 -4.96 11.86 -12.89
N ARG A 454 -5.29 12.54 -11.80
CA ARG A 454 -5.01 12.10 -10.42
C ARG A 454 -5.72 10.79 -10.06
N THR A 455 -7.00 10.70 -10.43
CA THR A 455 -7.80 9.49 -10.19
C THR A 455 -7.24 8.28 -10.94
N GLY A 456 -6.78 8.48 -12.18
CA GLY A 456 -6.12 7.42 -12.94
C GLY A 456 -4.88 6.88 -12.24
N ARG A 457 -4.00 7.75 -11.75
CA ARG A 457 -2.80 7.34 -11.01
C ARG A 457 -3.12 6.58 -9.72
N LEU A 458 -4.22 6.92 -9.03
CA LEU A 458 -4.68 6.16 -7.86
C LEU A 458 -5.06 4.73 -8.22
N PHE A 459 -5.83 4.56 -9.30
CA PHE A 459 -6.38 3.26 -9.65
C PHE A 459 -5.45 2.37 -10.50
N ILE A 460 -4.36 2.91 -11.06
CA ILE A 460 -3.43 2.11 -11.89
C ILE A 460 -2.79 0.97 -11.09
N GLU A 461 -2.32 1.25 -9.85
CA GLU A 461 -1.73 0.23 -8.98
C GLU A 461 -2.78 -0.82 -8.57
N PHE A 462 -4.01 -0.40 -8.26
CA PHE A 462 -5.13 -1.28 -7.97
C PHE A 462 -5.45 -2.21 -9.14
N ALA A 463 -5.63 -1.64 -10.34
CA ALA A 463 -6.02 -2.40 -11.53
C ALA A 463 -4.96 -3.41 -11.94
N LEU A 464 -3.69 -3.00 -11.93
CA LEU A 464 -2.58 -3.87 -12.33
C LEU A 464 -2.23 -4.91 -11.26
N ALA A 465 -2.39 -4.60 -9.96
CA ALA A 465 -2.25 -5.58 -8.89
C ALA A 465 -3.32 -6.68 -9.00
N LEU A 466 -4.58 -6.27 -9.25
CA LEU A 466 -5.69 -7.20 -9.45
C LEU A 466 -5.49 -8.05 -10.71
N ALA A 467 -5.16 -7.42 -11.85
CA ALA A 467 -4.87 -8.12 -13.10
C ALA A 467 -3.68 -9.09 -12.95
N GLY A 468 -2.65 -8.68 -12.23
CA GLY A 468 -1.50 -9.51 -11.91
C GLY A 468 -1.87 -10.74 -11.09
N ALA A 469 -2.70 -10.57 -10.05
CA ALA A 469 -3.18 -11.68 -9.24
C ALA A 469 -4.00 -12.69 -10.06
N VAL A 470 -4.88 -12.20 -10.94
CA VAL A 470 -5.69 -13.04 -11.84
C VAL A 470 -4.80 -13.77 -12.88
N LEU A 471 -3.79 -13.11 -13.45
CA LEU A 471 -2.84 -13.76 -14.38
C LEU A 471 -2.06 -14.90 -13.70
N VAL A 472 -1.55 -14.66 -12.50
CA VAL A 472 -0.85 -15.70 -11.72
C VAL A 472 -1.82 -16.82 -11.36
N SER A 473 -3.07 -16.49 -10.99
CA SER A 473 -4.13 -17.48 -10.72
C SER A 473 -4.38 -18.40 -11.90
N GLY A 474 -4.64 -17.85 -13.09
CA GLY A 474 -4.85 -18.64 -14.30
C GLY A 474 -3.67 -19.56 -14.62
N PHE A 475 -2.43 -19.08 -14.39
CA PHE A 475 -1.24 -19.91 -14.53
C PHE A 475 -1.18 -21.05 -13.50
N VAL A 476 -1.47 -20.76 -12.23
CA VAL A 476 -1.53 -21.75 -11.13
C VAL A 476 -2.66 -22.76 -11.36
N ALA A 477 -3.83 -22.29 -11.81
CA ALA A 477 -4.98 -23.12 -12.15
C ALA A 477 -4.69 -24.11 -13.30
N LEU A 478 -3.79 -23.77 -14.23
CA LEU A 478 -3.39 -24.63 -15.33
C LEU A 478 -2.17 -25.52 -15.03
N THR A 479 -1.46 -25.28 -13.94
CA THR A 479 -0.23 -26.00 -13.57
C THR A 479 -0.37 -26.78 -12.28
N LEU A 480 -0.59 -26.09 -11.16
CA LEU A 480 -0.64 -26.69 -9.83
C LEU A 480 -1.95 -27.44 -9.60
N THR A 481 -3.10 -26.83 -9.93
CA THR A 481 -4.43 -27.39 -9.65
C THR A 481 -4.63 -28.76 -10.33
N PRO A 482 -4.36 -28.98 -11.64
CA PRO A 482 -4.52 -30.28 -12.26
C PRO A 482 -3.58 -31.34 -11.68
N MET A 483 -2.36 -30.94 -11.31
CA MET A 483 -1.41 -31.84 -10.67
C MET A 483 -1.93 -32.26 -9.29
N MET A 484 -2.40 -31.32 -8.47
CA MET A 484 -2.96 -31.64 -7.16
C MET A 484 -4.20 -32.54 -7.29
N CYS A 485 -5.09 -32.29 -8.25
CA CYS A 485 -6.24 -33.16 -8.53
C CYS A 485 -5.81 -34.60 -8.87
N ALA A 486 -4.78 -34.76 -9.70
CA ALA A 486 -4.29 -36.08 -10.11
C ALA A 486 -3.72 -36.93 -8.97
N TYR A 487 -3.22 -36.29 -7.90
CA TYR A 487 -2.52 -36.98 -6.81
C TYR A 487 -3.28 -36.97 -5.47
N LEU A 488 -4.03 -35.91 -5.16
CA LEU A 488 -4.73 -35.74 -3.87
C LEU A 488 -6.16 -36.31 -3.87
N LEU A 489 -6.88 -36.15 -5.00
CA LEU A 489 -8.23 -36.70 -5.08
C LEU A 489 -8.15 -38.24 -5.03
N LYS A 490 -8.92 -38.87 -4.15
CA LYS A 490 -9.20 -40.30 -4.27
C LYS A 490 -10.54 -40.41 -4.97
N PRO A 491 -10.79 -41.41 -5.83
CA PRO A 491 -12.16 -41.82 -6.02
C PRO A 491 -12.65 -42.08 -4.59
N ASP A 492 -13.64 -41.35 -4.13
CA ASP A 492 -14.41 -41.85 -3.03
C ASP A 492 -14.77 -43.27 -3.47
N ALA A 493 -14.40 -44.27 -2.67
CA ALA A 493 -14.93 -45.60 -2.90
C ALA A 493 -16.40 -45.31 -3.13
N LEU A 494 -16.86 -45.56 -4.35
CA LEU A 494 -18.29 -45.57 -4.64
C LEU A 494 -18.87 -46.22 -3.40
N PRO A 495 -19.82 -45.63 -2.69
CA PRO A 495 -20.39 -46.31 -1.57
C PRO A 495 -20.71 -47.69 -2.11
N GLU A 496 -20.09 -48.73 -1.56
CA GLU A 496 -20.35 -50.13 -1.93
C GLU A 496 -21.85 -50.41 -1.63
N GLY A 497 -22.71 -49.60 -2.18
CA GLY A 497 -24.09 -49.47 -1.80
C GLY A 497 -25.07 -49.29 -2.94
N ASP A 498 -24.69 -48.69 -4.06
CA ASP A 498 -25.70 -48.50 -5.11
C ASP A 498 -25.70 -49.59 -6.19
N ASP A 499 -24.60 -50.30 -6.42
CA ASP A 499 -24.57 -51.44 -7.34
C ASP A 499 -24.74 -52.80 -6.61
N ALA A 500 -24.68 -52.81 -5.28
CA ALA A 500 -24.94 -54.03 -4.48
C ALA A 500 -26.44 -54.34 -4.32
N HIS A 501 -27.34 -53.42 -4.74
CA HIS A 501 -28.76 -53.56 -4.55
C HIS A 501 -29.58 -54.05 -5.76
N GLU A 502 -28.97 -54.21 -6.93
CA GLU A 502 -29.63 -54.76 -8.12
C GLU A 502 -29.06 -56.13 -8.45
N ARG A 503 -29.44 -57.15 -7.72
CA ARG A 503 -29.05 -58.55 -7.99
C ARG A 503 -30.27 -59.38 -8.26
N ALA A 504 -30.19 -60.22 -9.30
CA ALA A 504 -31.18 -61.22 -9.62
C ALA A 504 -30.62 -62.62 -9.31
N ALA A 505 -31.38 -63.40 -8.58
CA ALA A 505 -31.03 -64.81 -8.34
C ALA A 505 -32.26 -65.68 -8.59
N ALA A 506 -32.13 -66.61 -9.51
CA ALA A 506 -33.14 -67.63 -9.78
C ALA A 506 -32.96 -68.79 -8.79
N GLN A 507 -33.99 -69.05 -7.97
CA GLN A 507 -34.03 -70.19 -7.08
C GLN A 507 -35.26 -71.09 -7.42
N GLY A 508 -35.03 -72.05 -8.29
CA GLY A 508 -36.09 -72.98 -8.71
C GLY A 508 -37.26 -72.27 -9.42
N LYS A 509 -38.51 -72.39 -8.89
CA LYS A 509 -39.69 -71.71 -9.47
C LYS A 509 -39.88 -70.25 -9.03
N LYS A 510 -38.91 -69.62 -8.34
CA LYS A 510 -39.00 -68.25 -7.85
C LYS A 510 -37.79 -67.43 -8.31
N LEU A 511 -38.01 -66.25 -8.87
CA LEU A 511 -37.01 -65.24 -9.19
C LEU A 511 -37.00 -64.20 -8.05
N LYS A 512 -35.85 -64.07 -7.40
CA LYS A 512 -35.63 -63.06 -6.35
C LYS A 512 -34.88 -61.88 -6.93
N LEU A 513 -35.46 -60.68 -6.86
CA LEU A 513 -34.86 -59.44 -7.34
C LEU A 513 -34.57 -58.51 -6.18
N GLN A 514 -33.35 -58.00 -6.10
CA GLN A 514 -32.97 -56.90 -5.20
C GLN A 514 -32.86 -55.64 -6.06
N LEU A 515 -33.83 -54.74 -5.92
CA LEU A 515 -33.99 -53.59 -6.80
C LEU A 515 -33.78 -52.26 -6.04
N GLY A 516 -33.10 -52.27 -4.89
CA GLY A 516 -32.89 -51.09 -4.05
C GLY A 516 -34.12 -50.66 -3.25
N TYR A 517 -35.14 -51.52 -3.10
CA TYR A 517 -36.22 -51.35 -2.14
C TYR A 517 -35.83 -51.91 -0.77
N SER A 518 -36.52 -51.52 0.27
CA SER A 518 -36.32 -52.03 1.64
C SER A 518 -36.67 -53.52 1.82
N HIS A 519 -37.21 -54.18 0.79
CA HIS A 519 -37.58 -55.62 0.78
C HIS A 519 -37.26 -56.21 -0.60
N ASP A 520 -36.96 -57.53 -0.60
CA ASP A 520 -36.70 -58.29 -1.81
C ASP A 520 -38.01 -58.53 -2.58
N VAL A 521 -37.96 -58.36 -3.91
CA VAL A 521 -39.11 -58.68 -4.76
C VAL A 521 -39.00 -60.13 -5.22
N ASN A 522 -39.98 -60.94 -4.85
CA ASN A 522 -40.07 -62.36 -5.25
C ASN A 522 -41.16 -62.51 -6.32
N ILE A 523 -40.78 -63.02 -7.48
CA ILE A 523 -41.69 -63.24 -8.61
C ILE A 523 -41.77 -64.77 -8.85
N GLU A 524 -42.99 -65.28 -8.92
CA GLU A 524 -43.24 -66.71 -9.23
C GLU A 524 -43.12 -66.90 -10.73
N VAL A 525 -42.32 -67.90 -11.15
CA VAL A 525 -42.14 -68.26 -12.57
C VAL A 525 -43.28 -69.21 -12.99
N PRO A 526 -44.09 -68.79 -14.00
CA PRO A 526 -45.18 -69.65 -14.50
C PRO A 526 -44.67 -70.99 -15.09
N GLU A 527 -45.49 -71.98 -15.07
CA GLU A 527 -45.16 -73.29 -15.64
C GLU A 527 -44.94 -73.19 -17.14
N GLY A 528 -43.82 -73.80 -17.64
CA GLY A 528 -43.42 -73.77 -19.03
C GLY A 528 -42.43 -72.63 -19.41
N ILE A 529 -41.98 -71.83 -18.43
CA ILE A 529 -40.94 -70.81 -18.59
C ILE A 529 -39.71 -71.20 -17.76
N GLU A 530 -38.53 -71.10 -18.37
CA GLU A 530 -37.25 -71.23 -17.70
C GLU A 530 -36.60 -69.85 -17.53
N VAL A 531 -36.19 -69.51 -16.31
CA VAL A 531 -35.52 -68.26 -16.02
C VAL A 531 -34.11 -68.58 -15.54
N LYS A 532 -33.10 -67.98 -16.23
CA LYS A 532 -31.66 -68.10 -15.91
C LYS A 532 -31.11 -66.73 -15.56
N THR A 533 -30.21 -66.69 -14.62
CA THR A 533 -29.46 -65.47 -14.24
C THR A 533 -27.98 -65.75 -14.50
N PRO A 534 -27.50 -65.55 -15.73
CA PRO A 534 -26.10 -65.77 -16.07
C PRO A 534 -25.18 -64.89 -15.26
N ASP A 535 -25.60 -63.66 -14.99
CA ASP A 535 -24.94 -62.66 -14.15
C ASP A 535 -25.88 -62.08 -13.14
N ALA A 536 -25.38 -61.46 -12.08
CA ALA A 536 -26.18 -60.85 -11.02
C ALA A 536 -27.13 -59.71 -11.51
N THR A 537 -26.89 -59.21 -12.71
CA THR A 537 -27.64 -58.06 -13.32
C THR A 537 -28.39 -58.45 -14.60
N THR A 538 -28.26 -59.69 -15.07
CA THR A 538 -28.91 -60.17 -16.29
C THR A 538 -29.89 -61.28 -16.01
N VAL A 539 -31.09 -61.16 -16.55
CA VAL A 539 -32.14 -62.19 -16.44
C VAL A 539 -32.52 -62.65 -17.84
N GLU A 540 -32.26 -63.92 -18.15
CA GLU A 540 -32.68 -64.58 -19.39
C GLU A 540 -33.99 -65.36 -19.11
N ILE A 541 -35.01 -65.13 -19.97
CA ILE A 541 -36.31 -65.78 -19.89
C ILE A 541 -36.53 -66.56 -21.17
N SER A 542 -36.67 -67.86 -21.06
CA SER A 542 -36.93 -68.73 -22.22
C SER A 542 -38.17 -69.62 -21.99
N GLY A 543 -38.92 -69.91 -23.04
CA GLY A 543 -40.10 -70.73 -22.98
C GLY A 543 -40.74 -70.97 -24.31
N SER A 544 -41.60 -71.98 -24.41
CA SER A 544 -42.29 -72.38 -25.63
C SER A 544 -43.44 -71.42 -26.03
N ASP A 545 -43.95 -70.63 -25.10
CA ASP A 545 -45.06 -69.71 -25.32
C ASP A 545 -44.58 -68.27 -25.28
N LYS A 546 -44.53 -67.63 -26.47
CA LYS A 546 -44.05 -66.25 -26.65
C LYS A 546 -44.85 -65.22 -25.84
N GLN A 547 -46.15 -65.45 -25.67
CA GLN A 547 -47.00 -64.52 -24.92
C GLN A 547 -46.69 -64.54 -23.42
N LYS A 548 -46.50 -65.72 -22.84
CA LYS A 548 -46.15 -65.88 -21.45
C LYS A 548 -44.74 -65.37 -21.11
N VAL A 549 -43.77 -65.62 -22.01
CA VAL A 549 -42.38 -65.07 -21.88
C VAL A 549 -42.41 -63.55 -21.91
N GLY A 550 -43.16 -62.94 -22.86
CA GLY A 550 -43.25 -61.49 -22.97
C GLY A 550 -43.96 -60.85 -21.78
N GLN A 551 -45.02 -61.53 -21.23
CA GLN A 551 -45.76 -61.07 -20.09
C GLN A 551 -44.92 -61.05 -18.80
N LEU A 552 -44.15 -62.15 -18.56
CA LEU A 552 -43.23 -62.19 -17.43
C LEU A 552 -42.10 -61.16 -17.54
N ALA A 553 -41.54 -60.93 -18.71
CA ALA A 553 -40.54 -59.93 -18.93
C ALA A 553 -41.11 -58.49 -18.70
N ALA A 554 -42.32 -58.21 -19.12
CA ALA A 554 -42.99 -56.94 -18.89
C ALA A 554 -43.33 -56.72 -17.40
N GLU A 555 -43.68 -57.79 -16.68
CA GLU A 555 -43.95 -57.76 -15.24
C GLU A 555 -42.66 -57.46 -14.43
N ILE A 556 -41.57 -58.10 -14.77
CA ILE A 556 -40.25 -57.82 -14.16
C ILE A 556 -39.84 -56.39 -14.41
N ARG A 557 -39.97 -55.85 -15.66
CA ARG A 557 -39.65 -54.48 -16.00
C ARG A 557 -40.56 -53.46 -15.26
N ARG A 558 -41.78 -53.81 -14.98
CA ARG A 558 -42.73 -52.93 -14.29
C ARG A 558 -42.34 -52.59 -12.84
N TRP A 559 -41.60 -53.44 -12.19
CA TRP A 559 -41.15 -53.21 -10.82
C TRP A 559 -40.18 -52.04 -10.72
N ARG A 560 -39.31 -51.83 -11.72
CA ARG A 560 -38.44 -50.64 -11.75
C ARG A 560 -38.17 -50.24 -13.19
N LYS A 561 -38.98 -49.35 -13.72
CA LYS A 561 -38.78 -48.82 -15.09
C LYS A 561 -37.52 -47.96 -15.16
N PRO A 562 -36.80 -47.97 -16.30
CA PRO A 562 -35.64 -47.11 -16.48
C PRO A 562 -35.97 -45.63 -16.35
N GLU A 563 -35.22 -44.91 -15.58
CA GLU A 563 -35.41 -43.46 -15.41
C GLU A 563 -34.72 -42.64 -16.51
N PRO A 564 -35.29 -41.46 -16.92
CA PRO A 564 -34.77 -40.67 -18.05
C PRO A 564 -33.46 -39.88 -17.75
N TYR A 565 -33.01 -39.80 -16.50
CA TYR A 565 -31.86 -39.00 -16.11
C TYR A 565 -30.55 -39.79 -16.11
N LYS A 566 -30.48 -40.90 -15.35
CA LYS A 566 -29.28 -41.74 -15.23
C LYS A 566 -29.40 -43.08 -15.96
N GLY A 567 -30.59 -43.43 -16.44
CA GLY A 567 -30.86 -44.68 -17.16
C GLY A 567 -30.85 -45.91 -16.26
N LYS A 568 -30.92 -45.71 -14.91
CA LYS A 568 -31.03 -46.81 -13.92
C LYS A 568 -32.43 -47.43 -13.95
N GLY A 569 -32.50 -48.74 -13.85
CA GLY A 569 -33.73 -49.54 -13.86
C GLY A 569 -33.66 -50.73 -14.80
N ILE A 570 -34.68 -51.61 -14.79
CA ILE A 570 -34.78 -52.83 -15.61
C ILE A 570 -35.14 -52.46 -17.04
N LYS A 571 -34.28 -52.80 -17.98
CA LYS A 571 -34.46 -52.57 -19.42
C LYS A 571 -34.33 -53.89 -20.19
N TYR A 572 -34.91 -53.96 -21.39
CA TYR A 572 -34.69 -55.04 -22.33
C TYR A 572 -33.30 -54.94 -22.96
N ASP A 573 -32.73 -56.07 -23.35
CA ASP A 573 -31.49 -56.06 -24.08
C ASP A 573 -31.65 -55.31 -25.39
N GLY A 574 -30.70 -54.39 -25.71
CA GLY A 574 -30.81 -53.49 -26.88
C GLY A 574 -31.79 -52.32 -26.78
N GLU A 575 -32.49 -52.12 -25.63
CA GLU A 575 -33.41 -51.00 -25.43
C GLU A 575 -32.64 -49.65 -25.28
N PHE A 576 -32.89 -48.72 -26.19
CA PHE A 576 -32.31 -47.37 -26.12
C PHE A 576 -33.20 -46.47 -25.27
N ILE A 577 -32.61 -45.91 -24.20
CA ILE A 577 -33.31 -45.01 -23.31
C ILE A 577 -32.88 -43.56 -23.63
N PHE A 578 -33.82 -42.73 -24.01
CA PHE A 578 -33.61 -41.29 -24.23
C PHE A 578 -33.27 -40.64 -22.84
N ARG A 579 -32.04 -40.22 -22.70
CA ARG A 579 -31.62 -39.45 -21.50
C ARG A 579 -31.92 -37.98 -21.70
N LYS A 580 -32.60 -37.35 -20.75
CA LYS A 580 -32.85 -35.90 -20.72
C LYS A 580 -31.68 -35.15 -20.13
#